data_161a1688fb57932d742144b27274d9f1
#
_entry.id   161a1688fb57932d742144b27274d9f1
#
_cell.length_a   1.000
_cell.length_b   1.000
_cell.length_c   1.000
_cell.angle_alpha   90.00
_cell.angle_beta   90.00
_cell.angle_gamma   90.00
#
_symmetry.space_group_name_H-M   'P 1'
#
loop_
_entity.id
_entity.type
_entity.pdbx_description
1 polymer ?
#
loop_
_entity_poly.entity_id
_entity_poly.type
_entity_poly.pdbx_seq_one_letter_code
_entity_poly.pdbx_strand_id
1 'polypeptide(L)'
;MADSKDRKSNKWYRLDNAAKIIPSSAKGADTRVFRICCELKEEVDPDILQEALDDIREEFPMFNCVLKKGFFWYYLEDSDLEPEVTEDRLPACSPIYYPGRVNLLYRVNYFKRRINLEIFHV
;
A
#
# COMPACT_ATOMS: atom_id res chain seq x y z
N MET A 1 -11.34 14.33 -30.95
CA MET A 1 -11.04 13.92 -30.36
C MET A 1 -11.10 13.66 -29.21
N ALA A 2 -11.59 13.55 -28.76
CA ALA A 2 -11.66 13.38 -27.53
C ALA A 2 -11.23 12.24 -27.12
N ASP A 3 -10.51 12.18 -26.61
CA ASP A 3 -10.18 11.28 -25.79
C ASP A 3 -11.32 10.81 -25.11
N SER A 4 -11.82 9.82 -25.62
CA SER A 4 -12.43 8.90 -24.76
C SER A 4 -11.41 8.66 -23.75
N LYS A 5 -11.36 9.53 -22.88
CA LYS A 5 -10.65 9.30 -21.73
C LYS A 5 -11.17 8.04 -21.24
N ASP A 6 -10.36 7.06 -21.36
CA ASP A 6 -10.48 5.89 -20.59
C ASP A 6 -10.70 6.32 -19.16
N ARG A 7 -11.95 6.55 -18.87
CA ARG A 7 -12.40 6.36 -17.53
C ARG A 7 -12.08 4.92 -17.25
N LYS A 8 -10.87 4.70 -16.83
CA LYS A 8 -10.53 3.43 -16.21
C LYS A 8 -11.59 3.24 -15.18
N SER A 9 -12.59 2.46 -15.53
CA SER A 9 -13.57 2.05 -14.54
C SER A 9 -12.75 1.42 -13.43
N ASN A 10 -12.75 2.04 -12.28
CA ASN A 10 -12.01 1.53 -11.14
C ASN A 10 -12.47 0.12 -10.87
N LYS A 11 -11.60 -0.84 -11.16
CA LYS A 11 -11.87 -2.23 -10.84
C LYS A 11 -11.93 -2.38 -9.34
N TRP A 12 -12.84 -3.19 -8.88
CA TRP A 12 -12.91 -3.57 -7.48
C TRP A 12 -12.78 -5.08 -7.35
N TYR A 13 -12.25 -5.50 -6.23
CA TYR A 13 -11.95 -6.90 -5.98
C TYR A 13 -12.61 -7.33 -4.68
N ARG A 14 -13.20 -8.51 -4.69
CA ARG A 14 -13.75 -9.10 -3.49
C ARG A 14 -12.64 -9.59 -2.58
N LEU A 15 -12.83 -9.37 -1.29
CA LEU A 15 -12.02 -10.06 -0.28
C LEU A 15 -12.56 -11.47 -0.08
N ASP A 16 -11.68 -12.41 0.24
CA ASP A 16 -12.12 -13.74 0.66
C ASP A 16 -12.73 -13.68 2.05
N ASN A 17 -13.29 -14.82 2.52
CA ASN A 17 -13.99 -14.83 3.80
C ASN A 17 -13.10 -14.52 5.00
N ALA A 18 -11.84 -14.91 4.96
CA ALA A 18 -10.89 -14.58 6.01
C ALA A 18 -10.49 -13.11 5.97
N ALA A 19 -10.22 -12.59 4.78
CA ALA A 19 -9.83 -11.19 4.59
C ALA A 19 -10.93 -10.21 5.00
N LYS A 20 -12.20 -10.59 4.92
CA LYS A 20 -13.30 -9.72 5.34
C LYS A 20 -13.30 -9.42 6.84
N ILE A 21 -12.73 -10.30 7.64
CA ILE A 21 -12.65 -10.13 9.09
C ILE A 21 -11.44 -9.30 9.49
N ILE A 22 -10.33 -9.44 8.77
CA ILE A 22 -9.06 -8.80 9.10
C ILE A 22 -9.16 -7.28 9.26
N PRO A 23 -9.80 -6.52 8.34
CA PRO A 23 -9.86 -5.08 8.49
C PRO A 23 -10.56 -4.61 9.77
N SER A 24 -11.61 -5.31 10.19
CA SER A 24 -12.33 -4.94 11.41
C SER A 24 -11.59 -5.33 12.67
N SER A 25 -10.64 -6.27 12.60
CA SER A 25 -9.84 -6.70 13.73
C SER A 25 -8.51 -5.98 13.86
N ALA A 26 -8.12 -5.16 12.87
CA ALA A 26 -6.88 -4.40 12.91
C ALA A 26 -7.01 -3.20 13.86
N LYS A 27 -6.64 -3.40 15.13
CA LYS A 27 -6.77 -2.41 16.19
C LYS A 27 -5.56 -2.42 17.12
N GLY A 28 -5.24 -1.25 17.67
CA GLY A 28 -4.24 -1.13 18.72
C GLY A 28 -2.87 -1.68 18.32
N ALA A 29 -2.37 -2.61 19.10
CA ALA A 29 -1.06 -3.23 18.86
C ALA A 29 -1.04 -4.18 17.67
N ASP A 30 -2.19 -4.70 17.25
CA ASP A 30 -2.28 -5.57 16.08
C ASP A 30 -2.67 -4.74 14.86
N THR A 31 -1.66 -4.28 14.13
CA THR A 31 -1.85 -3.42 12.96
C THR A 31 -2.05 -4.20 11.67
N ARG A 32 -1.87 -5.52 11.69
CA ARG A 32 -1.89 -6.39 10.50
C ARG A 32 -0.86 -5.97 9.45
N VAL A 33 0.22 -5.32 9.87
CA VAL A 33 1.29 -4.88 9.00
C VAL A 33 2.51 -5.76 9.21
N PHE A 34 3.11 -6.23 8.13
CA PHE A 34 4.39 -6.90 8.19
C PHE A 34 5.43 -6.13 7.37
N ARG A 35 6.68 -6.31 7.73
CA ARG A 35 7.81 -5.59 7.13
C ARG A 35 8.78 -6.56 6.48
N ILE A 36 9.17 -6.24 5.24
CA ILE A 36 10.26 -6.89 4.55
C ILE A 36 11.40 -5.86 4.45
N CYS A 37 12.59 -6.23 4.90
CA CYS A 37 13.75 -5.35 4.88
C CYS A 37 14.81 -5.88 3.94
N CYS A 38 15.48 -4.96 3.25
CA CYS A 38 16.62 -5.27 2.40
C CYS A 38 17.74 -4.27 2.70
N GLU A 39 18.94 -4.76 2.97
CA GLU A 39 20.09 -3.90 3.18
C GLU A 39 20.96 -3.90 1.94
N LEU A 40 21.26 -2.70 1.44
CA LEU A 40 22.11 -2.49 0.27
C LEU A 40 23.56 -2.31 0.68
N LYS A 41 24.46 -2.40 -0.29
CA LYS A 41 25.89 -2.13 -0.08
C LYS A 41 26.19 -0.64 0.06
N GLU A 42 25.36 0.20 -0.54
CA GLU A 42 25.50 1.65 -0.52
C GLU A 42 24.28 2.29 0.12
N GLU A 43 24.39 3.56 0.47
CA GLU A 43 23.26 4.31 0.99
C GLU A 43 22.16 4.41 -0.05
N VAL A 44 20.92 4.35 0.40
CA VAL A 44 19.75 4.46 -0.46
C VAL A 44 19.65 5.88 -0.98
N ASP A 45 19.54 6.02 -2.29
CA ASP A 45 19.18 7.28 -2.93
C ASP A 45 17.66 7.33 -3.04
N PRO A 46 16.98 8.25 -2.33
CA PRO A 46 15.52 8.30 -2.34
C PRO A 46 14.92 8.55 -3.72
N ASP A 47 15.60 9.31 -4.57
CA ASP A 47 15.08 9.60 -5.91
C ASP A 47 15.14 8.37 -6.80
N ILE A 48 16.20 7.58 -6.71
CA ILE A 48 16.31 6.32 -7.43
C ILE A 48 15.30 5.30 -6.90
N LEU A 49 15.11 5.26 -5.60
CA LEU A 49 14.13 4.35 -4.99
C LEU A 49 12.71 4.71 -5.42
N GLN A 50 12.38 6.00 -5.49
CA GLN A 50 11.08 6.46 -5.98
C GLN A 50 10.85 6.06 -7.44
N GLU A 51 11.85 6.25 -8.28
CA GLU A 51 11.79 5.88 -9.69
C GLU A 51 11.58 4.36 -9.85
N ALA A 52 12.29 3.57 -9.08
CA ALA A 52 12.15 2.12 -9.09
C ALA A 52 10.74 1.68 -8.62
N LEU A 53 10.21 2.36 -7.61
CA LEU A 53 8.86 2.09 -7.14
C LEU A 53 7.82 2.42 -8.21
N ASP A 54 7.95 3.55 -8.87
CA ASP A 54 7.04 3.97 -9.94
C ASP A 54 7.05 2.97 -11.10
N ASP A 55 8.21 2.44 -11.46
CA ASP A 55 8.34 1.43 -12.51
C ASP A 55 7.69 0.11 -12.11
N ILE A 56 7.90 -0.34 -10.89
CA ILE A 56 7.37 -1.61 -10.40
C ILE A 56 5.86 -1.59 -10.27
N ARG A 57 5.27 -0.47 -9.91
CA ARG A 57 3.82 -0.34 -9.74
C ARG A 57 3.03 -0.78 -10.96
N GLU A 58 3.57 -0.55 -12.14
CA GLU A 58 2.90 -0.94 -13.39
C GLU A 58 2.83 -2.44 -13.56
N GLU A 59 3.81 -3.17 -13.01
CA GLU A 59 3.88 -4.63 -13.08
C GLU A 59 3.00 -5.33 -12.04
N PHE A 60 2.65 -4.63 -10.96
CA PHE A 60 1.89 -5.19 -9.85
C PHE A 60 0.66 -4.34 -9.53
N PRO A 61 -0.34 -4.32 -10.41
CA PRO A 61 -1.49 -3.42 -10.25
C PRO A 61 -2.29 -3.67 -8.97
N MET A 62 -2.20 -4.84 -8.36
CA MET A 62 -2.88 -5.12 -7.09
C MET A 62 -2.39 -4.21 -5.95
N PHE A 63 -1.16 -3.71 -6.01
CA PHE A 63 -0.64 -2.80 -5.02
C PHE A 63 -1.18 -1.37 -5.17
N ASN A 64 -1.91 -1.09 -6.24
CA ASN A 64 -2.54 0.22 -6.44
C ASN A 64 -3.96 0.29 -5.88
N CYS A 65 -4.36 -0.67 -5.07
CA CYS A 65 -5.69 -0.75 -4.49
C CYS A 65 -5.76 -0.12 -3.12
N VAL A 66 -6.94 0.38 -2.80
CA VAL A 66 -7.30 0.85 -1.46
C VAL A 66 -8.42 -0.03 -0.91
N LEU A 67 -8.53 -0.08 0.41
CA LEU A 67 -9.59 -0.83 1.08
C LEU A 67 -10.75 0.10 1.36
N LYS A 68 -11.93 -0.26 0.90
CA LYS A 68 -13.17 0.46 1.14
C LYS A 68 -14.17 -0.39 1.89
N LYS A 69 -14.99 0.27 2.68
CA LYS A 69 -16.08 -0.37 3.39
C LYS A 69 -17.39 -0.14 2.64
N GLY A 70 -18.00 -1.24 2.20
CA GLY A 70 -19.35 -1.21 1.64
C GLY A 70 -20.41 -1.31 2.74
N PHE A 71 -21.68 -1.50 2.34
CA PHE A 71 -22.76 -1.65 3.32
C PHE A 71 -22.62 -2.88 4.20
N PHE A 72 -22.17 -3.99 3.63
CA PHE A 72 -22.13 -5.28 4.31
C PHE A 72 -20.75 -5.92 4.35
N TRP A 73 -19.79 -5.41 3.55
CA TRP A 73 -18.46 -6.01 3.43
C TRP A 73 -17.42 -4.99 3.02
N TYR A 74 -16.15 -5.35 3.25
CA TYR A 74 -15.02 -4.60 2.73
C TYR A 74 -14.68 -5.08 1.32
N TYR A 75 -14.12 -4.20 0.51
CA TYR A 75 -13.66 -4.54 -0.83
C TYR A 75 -12.42 -3.72 -1.20
N LEU A 76 -11.65 -4.22 -2.17
CA LEU A 76 -10.51 -3.51 -2.72
C LEU A 76 -10.95 -2.78 -3.99
N GLU A 77 -10.49 -1.56 -4.16
CA GLU A 77 -10.77 -0.75 -5.33
C GLU A 77 -9.48 -0.15 -5.88
N ASP A 78 -9.32 -0.15 -7.20
CA ASP A 78 -8.19 0.50 -7.83
C ASP A 78 -8.18 1.98 -7.47
N SER A 79 -6.98 2.53 -7.25
CA SER A 79 -6.79 3.91 -6.85
C SER A 79 -5.71 4.57 -7.70
N ASP A 80 -5.86 5.87 -7.88
CA ASP A 80 -4.86 6.70 -8.55
C ASP A 80 -3.85 7.29 -7.55
N LEU A 81 -3.90 6.88 -6.28
CA LEU A 81 -2.95 7.32 -5.28
C LEU A 81 -1.53 6.90 -5.67
N GLU A 82 -0.63 7.85 -5.58
CA GLU A 82 0.79 7.62 -5.88
C GLU A 82 1.56 7.46 -4.57
N PRO A 83 2.26 6.33 -4.39
CA PRO A 83 3.06 6.15 -3.19
C PRO A 83 4.31 7.02 -3.24
N GLU A 84 4.64 7.63 -2.10
CA GLU A 84 5.88 8.36 -1.93
C GLU A 84 6.83 7.56 -1.05
N VAL A 85 8.07 7.45 -1.50
CA VAL A 85 9.14 6.90 -0.69
C VAL A 85 9.48 7.90 0.41
N THR A 86 9.52 7.45 1.66
CA THR A 86 9.78 8.30 2.81
C THR A 86 10.94 7.76 3.64
N GLU A 87 11.57 8.64 4.43
CA GLU A 87 12.54 8.20 5.40
C GLU A 87 11.83 7.48 6.56
N ASP A 88 12.43 6.40 7.05
CA ASP A 88 11.87 5.58 8.11
C ASP A 88 11.95 6.34 9.45
N ARG A 89 10.84 6.94 9.87
CA ARG A 89 10.72 7.72 11.11
C ARG A 89 9.68 7.17 12.07
N LEU A 90 8.94 6.15 11.65
CA LEU A 90 7.89 5.54 12.45
C LEU A 90 8.38 4.22 13.04
N PRO A 91 7.81 3.78 14.16
CA PRO A 91 8.04 2.43 14.64
C PRO A 91 7.72 1.40 13.55
N ALA A 92 8.44 0.30 13.56
CA ALA A 92 8.21 -0.78 12.60
C ALA A 92 6.77 -1.28 12.71
N CYS A 93 6.17 -1.57 11.54
CA CYS A 93 4.81 -2.07 11.44
C CYS A 93 3.75 -1.14 12.05
N SER A 94 3.99 0.17 12.00
CA SER A 94 2.97 1.17 12.37
C SER A 94 1.74 1.02 11.47
N PRO A 95 0.54 1.40 11.96
CA PRO A 95 -0.69 1.23 11.18
C PRO A 95 -0.61 1.85 9.78
N ILE A 96 -1.17 1.15 8.81
CA ILE A 96 -1.33 1.62 7.43
C ILE A 96 -2.79 1.89 7.15
N TYR A 97 -3.66 0.98 7.58
CA TYR A 97 -5.09 1.11 7.40
C TYR A 97 -5.72 1.85 8.57
N TYR A 98 -6.47 2.89 8.27
CA TYR A 98 -7.25 3.65 9.24
C TYR A 98 -8.70 3.70 8.78
N PRO A 99 -9.66 3.31 9.61
CA PRO A 99 -11.08 3.44 9.28
C PRO A 99 -11.43 4.88 8.91
N GLY A 100 -12.15 5.04 7.80
CA GLY A 100 -12.56 6.35 7.30
C GLY A 100 -11.51 7.10 6.49
N ARG A 101 -10.33 6.53 6.31
CA ARG A 101 -9.29 7.08 5.45
C ARG A 101 -9.04 6.16 4.25
N VAL A 102 -8.68 6.77 3.13
CA VAL A 102 -8.35 6.05 1.90
C VAL A 102 -6.84 6.13 1.71
N ASN A 103 -6.16 5.00 1.93
CA ASN A 103 -4.71 4.90 1.81
C ASN A 103 -4.35 3.65 1.01
N LEU A 104 -3.23 3.70 0.31
CA LEU A 104 -2.64 2.47 -0.23
C LEU A 104 -2.29 1.53 0.93
N LEU A 105 -2.32 0.23 0.67
CA LEU A 105 -2.15 -0.81 1.69
C LEU A 105 -0.71 -1.25 1.86
N TYR A 106 0.21 -0.42 1.45
CA TYR A 106 1.64 -0.63 1.66
C TYR A 106 2.35 0.71 1.75
N ARG A 107 3.56 0.69 2.25
CA ARG A 107 4.46 1.84 2.20
C ARG A 107 5.89 1.38 2.01
N VAL A 108 6.68 2.21 1.34
CA VAL A 108 8.11 2.01 1.14
C VAL A 108 8.85 3.13 1.85
N ASN A 109 9.76 2.77 2.73
CA ASN A 109 10.62 3.73 3.39
C ASN A 109 12.06 3.23 3.42
N TYR A 110 12.96 4.11 3.81
CA TYR A 110 14.39 3.80 3.83
C TYR A 110 15.06 4.44 5.04
N PHE A 111 16.16 3.87 5.44
CA PHE A 111 17.04 4.44 6.43
C PHE A 111 18.48 4.01 6.13
N LYS A 112 19.34 4.97 5.81
CA LYS A 112 20.73 4.71 5.40
C LYS A 112 20.79 3.73 4.25
N ARG A 113 21.26 2.51 4.45
CA ARG A 113 21.38 1.46 3.42
C ARG A 113 20.22 0.50 3.39
N ARG A 114 19.23 0.68 4.24
CA ARG A 114 18.09 -0.23 4.37
C ARG A 114 16.87 0.29 3.64
N ILE A 115 16.24 -0.60 2.89
CA ILE A 115 14.93 -0.37 2.29
C ILE A 115 13.92 -1.23 3.03
N ASN A 116 12.80 -0.64 3.40
CA ASN A 116 11.71 -1.35 4.07
C ASN A 116 10.47 -1.29 3.21
N LEU A 117 9.83 -2.44 3.03
CA LEU A 117 8.49 -2.54 2.46
C LEU A 117 7.57 -3.03 3.56
N GLU A 118 6.58 -2.24 3.90
CA GLU A 118 5.55 -2.61 4.87
C GLU A 118 4.22 -2.79 4.18
N ILE A 119 3.56 -3.90 4.45
CA ILE A 119 2.34 -4.30 3.77
C ILE A 119 1.25 -4.62 4.78
N PHE A 120 0.06 -4.07 4.57
CA PHE A 120 -1.13 -4.44 5.31
C PHE A 120 -1.63 -5.80 4.81
N HIS A 121 -1.74 -6.74 5.73
CA HIS A 121 -2.17 -8.10 5.41
C HIS A 121 -3.69 -8.20 5.42
N VAL A 122 -4.25 -8.49 4.27
CA VAL A 122 -5.69 -8.74 4.09
C VAL A 122 -5.97 -10.14 3.59
#